data_ebdc4de03eaf71aa5c7f130402e98827
#
_entry.id   ebdc4de03eaf71aa5c7f130402e98827
#
_cell.length_a   1.000
_cell.length_b   1.000
_cell.length_c   1.000
_cell.angle_alpha   90.00
_cell.angle_beta   90.00
_cell.angle_gamma   90.00
#
_symmetry.space_group_name_H-M   'P 1'
#
loop_
_entity.id
_entity.type
_entity.pdbx_description
1 polymer ?
#
loop_
_entity_poly.entity_id
_entity_poly.type
_entity_poly.pdbx_seq_one_letter_code
_entity_poly.pdbx_strand_id
1 'polypeptide(L)'
;MSDHAELLTSLGHEVRVLNVLPRMLKMNEARRSTMEGVAKAPKEFKHGEYEVSVRRHWEFPDFPSLTAFSASRVKMNWKPDVVICHTLWPAAFAAKSIAKKHSVPWIAVVHGYDFDVALNDHRAKRIEEIALSAVRLVVVSNSLKRLNSITIPCHVNVDKEWHKPMKPSNKLFRKSKIDILFPADPRRPEKNHILCLRVGEELETRGWKVGITTLKKQPRTMVWDRMLAADVSLITSSRESGPLVAKESIVCGCPVVAVDVGDMSEWMEVYPPEVKALADAIEDRLENGQNVTLPQNCEFESVSSQWSSMLESL
;
A
#
# COMPACT_ATOMS: atom_id res chain seq x y z
N MET A 1 -6.81 -2.48 1.33
CA MET A 1 -7.86 -3.52 1.24
C MET A 1 -9.18 -3.07 1.89
N SER A 2 -9.18 -2.46 3.07
CA SER A 2 -10.41 -1.86 3.64
C SER A 2 -11.03 -0.86 2.67
N ASP A 3 -10.24 0.09 2.18
CA ASP A 3 -10.71 1.13 1.26
C ASP A 3 -11.37 0.58 -0.01
N HIS A 4 -10.88 -0.56 -0.54
CA HIS A 4 -11.52 -1.19 -1.69
C HIS A 4 -12.84 -1.88 -1.31
N ALA A 5 -12.93 -2.49 -0.13
CA ALA A 5 -14.18 -3.04 0.35
C ALA A 5 -15.22 -1.94 0.60
N GLU A 6 -14.80 -0.82 1.19
CA GLU A 6 -15.64 0.37 1.39
C GLU A 6 -16.11 0.96 0.05
N LEU A 7 -15.20 1.08 -0.94
CA LEU A 7 -15.55 1.53 -2.29
C LEU A 7 -16.62 0.64 -2.93
N LEU A 8 -16.44 -0.68 -2.90
CA LEU A 8 -17.42 -1.61 -3.48
C LEU A 8 -18.76 -1.57 -2.74
N THR A 9 -18.75 -1.41 -1.42
CA THR A 9 -19.98 -1.23 -0.63
C THR A 9 -20.71 0.06 -1.01
N SER A 10 -19.98 1.17 -1.22
CA SER A 10 -20.57 2.44 -1.65
C SER A 10 -21.16 2.39 -3.07
N LEU A 11 -20.69 1.46 -3.90
CA LEU A 11 -21.28 1.17 -5.22
C LEU A 11 -22.52 0.27 -5.15
N GLY A 12 -22.98 -0.10 -3.95
CA GLY A 12 -24.18 -0.90 -3.73
C GLY A 12 -23.95 -2.41 -3.74
N HIS A 13 -22.72 -2.89 -3.76
CA HIS A 13 -22.42 -4.32 -3.69
C HIS A 13 -22.48 -4.84 -2.25
N GLU A 14 -23.01 -6.05 -2.04
CA GLU A 14 -22.86 -6.77 -0.79
C GLU A 14 -21.42 -7.33 -0.70
N VAL A 15 -20.63 -6.76 0.21
CA VAL A 15 -19.20 -7.11 0.35
C VAL A 15 -18.99 -7.99 1.58
N ARG A 16 -18.27 -9.10 1.40
CA ARG A 16 -17.78 -9.93 2.50
C ARG A 16 -16.28 -10.18 2.33
N VAL A 17 -15.52 -9.90 3.37
CA VAL A 17 -14.07 -10.04 3.34
C VAL A 17 -13.66 -11.39 3.94
N LEU A 18 -12.90 -12.15 3.17
CA LEU A 18 -12.23 -13.37 3.64
C LEU A 18 -10.75 -13.10 3.84
N ASN A 19 -10.34 -12.96 5.09
CA ASN A 19 -8.94 -12.76 5.44
C ASN A 19 -8.25 -14.12 5.61
N VAL A 20 -7.37 -14.45 4.68
CA VAL A 20 -6.63 -15.72 4.63
C VAL A 20 -5.27 -15.53 5.29
N LEU A 21 -5.10 -16.06 6.51
CA LEU A 21 -3.92 -15.84 7.33
C LEU A 21 -3.08 -17.13 7.48
N PRO A 22 -1.75 -17.01 7.52
CA PRO A 22 -0.89 -18.16 7.70
C PRO A 22 -0.94 -18.71 9.14
N ARG A 23 -0.80 -20.03 9.27
CA ARG A 23 -0.32 -20.72 10.47
C ARG A 23 1.10 -21.17 10.20
N MET A 24 2.04 -20.73 11.00
CA MET A 24 3.45 -21.08 10.88
C MET A 24 3.90 -21.90 12.09
N LEU A 25 4.66 -22.96 11.84
CA LEU A 25 5.29 -23.75 12.89
C LEU A 25 6.47 -23.00 13.53
N LYS A 26 7.19 -22.20 12.75
CA LYS A 26 8.28 -21.33 13.20
C LYS A 26 8.17 -19.96 12.52
N MET A 27 8.30 -18.89 13.28
CA MET A 27 8.36 -17.52 12.79
C MET A 27 9.67 -16.88 13.22
N ASN A 28 10.37 -16.22 12.29
CA ASN A 28 11.46 -15.32 12.64
C ASN A 28 10.91 -14.03 13.28
N GLU A 29 11.79 -13.24 13.89
CA GLU A 29 11.41 -12.05 14.65
C GLU A 29 10.73 -10.98 13.79
N ALA A 30 11.19 -10.75 12.56
CA ALA A 30 10.59 -9.82 11.61
C ALA A 30 9.13 -10.22 11.27
N ARG A 31 8.88 -11.51 11.03
CA ARG A 31 7.53 -12.02 10.77
C ARG A 31 6.64 -11.99 12.01
N ARG A 32 7.18 -12.27 13.21
CA ARG A 32 6.43 -12.11 14.47
C ARG A 32 5.94 -10.69 14.64
N SER A 33 6.79 -9.70 14.38
CA SER A 33 6.44 -8.29 14.48
C SER A 33 5.33 -7.88 13.50
N THR A 34 5.37 -8.38 12.26
CA THR A 34 4.33 -8.14 11.26
C THR A 34 3.01 -8.81 11.63
N MET A 35 3.08 -10.00 12.23
CA MET A 35 1.92 -10.84 12.60
C MET A 35 1.41 -10.58 14.01
N GLU A 36 1.99 -9.65 14.74
CA GLU A 36 1.57 -9.28 16.09
C GLU A 36 0.11 -8.79 16.09
N GLY A 37 -0.73 -9.43 16.88
CA GLY A 37 -2.18 -9.21 16.87
C GLY A 37 -2.97 -10.10 15.92
N VAL A 38 -2.38 -10.57 14.81
CA VAL A 38 -3.06 -11.47 13.85
C VAL A 38 -3.44 -12.80 14.49
N ALA A 39 -2.61 -13.32 15.40
CA ALA A 39 -2.88 -14.59 16.10
C ALA A 39 -4.13 -14.52 16.98
N LYS A 40 -4.47 -13.33 17.48
CA LYS A 40 -5.62 -13.06 18.36
C LYS A 40 -6.86 -12.56 17.62
N ALA A 41 -6.78 -12.40 16.28
CA ALA A 41 -7.92 -11.93 15.49
C ALA A 41 -9.13 -12.87 15.68
N PRO A 42 -10.34 -12.33 15.95
CA PRO A 42 -11.56 -13.11 16.03
C PRO A 42 -11.83 -13.81 14.70
N LYS A 43 -12.51 -14.94 14.75
CA LYS A 43 -12.83 -15.71 13.52
C LYS A 43 -13.76 -14.95 12.58
N GLU A 44 -14.63 -14.14 13.14
CA GLU A 44 -15.62 -13.34 12.42
C GLU A 44 -15.86 -12.03 13.19
N PHE A 45 -15.95 -10.92 12.46
CA PHE A 45 -16.27 -9.61 13.03
C PHE A 45 -16.83 -8.70 11.92
N LYS A 46 -17.50 -7.63 12.32
CA LYS A 46 -17.94 -6.59 11.41
C LYS A 46 -16.94 -5.44 11.39
N HIS A 47 -16.63 -4.94 10.18
CA HIS A 47 -15.79 -3.76 9.99
C HIS A 47 -16.55 -2.78 9.08
N GLY A 48 -16.91 -1.59 9.62
CA GLY A 48 -17.81 -0.70 8.92
C GLY A 48 -19.12 -1.40 8.55
N GLU A 49 -19.44 -1.44 7.27
CA GLU A 49 -20.68 -2.03 6.75
C GLU A 49 -20.54 -3.48 6.28
N TYR A 50 -19.33 -4.03 6.25
CA TYR A 50 -19.08 -5.38 5.74
C TYR A 50 -18.61 -6.37 6.81
N GLU A 51 -18.87 -7.64 6.56
CA GLU A 51 -18.45 -8.76 7.41
C GLU A 51 -17.05 -9.23 7.03
N VAL A 52 -16.22 -9.52 8.05
CA VAL A 52 -14.89 -10.08 7.89
C VAL A 52 -14.83 -11.46 8.51
N SER A 53 -14.49 -12.46 7.70
CA SER A 53 -14.20 -13.82 8.16
C SER A 53 -12.69 -14.07 8.12
N VAL A 54 -12.15 -14.60 9.19
CA VAL A 54 -10.73 -14.99 9.27
C VAL A 54 -10.61 -16.51 9.12
N ARG A 55 -9.86 -16.95 8.14
CA ARG A 55 -9.55 -18.37 7.91
C ARG A 55 -8.04 -18.54 7.85
N ARG A 56 -7.56 -19.71 8.24
CA ARG A 56 -6.14 -19.98 8.35
C ARG A 56 -5.74 -21.14 7.45
N HIS A 57 -4.59 -20.98 6.80
CA HIS A 57 -3.90 -22.05 6.07
C HIS A 57 -2.54 -22.35 6.73
N TRP A 58 -1.98 -23.53 6.48
CA TRP A 58 -0.61 -23.85 6.88
C TRP A 58 0.37 -23.27 5.86
N GLU A 59 1.38 -22.56 6.33
CA GLU A 59 2.46 -22.05 5.51
C GLU A 59 3.72 -22.88 5.73
N PHE A 60 4.28 -23.36 4.63
CA PHE A 60 5.51 -24.15 4.56
C PHE A 60 6.50 -23.35 3.68
N PRO A 61 7.40 -22.56 4.27
CA PRO A 61 8.29 -21.64 3.52
C PRO A 61 9.11 -22.36 2.44
N ASP A 62 9.64 -23.55 2.76
CA ASP A 62 10.47 -24.33 1.86
C ASP A 62 9.68 -25.22 0.88
N PHE A 63 8.37 -25.31 1.06
CA PHE A 63 7.49 -26.15 0.26
C PHE A 63 6.28 -25.38 -0.29
N PRO A 64 6.47 -24.52 -1.32
CA PRO A 64 5.41 -23.68 -1.85
C PRO A 64 4.21 -24.48 -2.36
N SER A 65 4.42 -25.71 -2.83
CA SER A 65 3.32 -26.60 -3.24
C SER A 65 2.38 -26.93 -2.09
N LEU A 66 2.92 -27.21 -0.91
CA LEU A 66 2.13 -27.54 0.29
C LEU A 66 1.41 -26.28 0.80
N THR A 67 2.05 -25.12 0.75
CA THR A 67 1.43 -23.83 1.09
C THR A 67 0.25 -23.55 0.16
N ALA A 68 0.44 -23.63 -1.15
CA ALA A 68 -0.60 -23.43 -2.16
C ALA A 68 -1.77 -24.42 -1.97
N PHE A 69 -1.46 -25.71 -1.76
CA PHE A 69 -2.46 -26.73 -1.47
C PHE A 69 -3.23 -26.39 -0.20
N SER A 70 -2.55 -26.06 0.89
CA SER A 70 -3.20 -25.68 2.15
C SER A 70 -4.11 -24.47 2.00
N ALA A 71 -3.66 -23.41 1.28
CA ALA A 71 -4.47 -22.24 1.00
C ALA A 71 -5.72 -22.59 0.17
N SER A 72 -5.60 -23.45 -0.84
CA SER A 72 -6.73 -23.89 -1.68
C SER A 72 -7.81 -24.66 -0.91
N ARG A 73 -7.51 -25.16 0.30
CA ARG A 73 -8.49 -25.85 1.19
C ARG A 73 -9.28 -24.90 2.07
N VAL A 74 -8.99 -23.60 2.04
CA VAL A 74 -9.77 -22.60 2.76
C VAL A 74 -11.19 -22.57 2.22
N LYS A 75 -12.16 -22.59 3.14
CA LYS A 75 -13.58 -22.63 2.80
C LYS A 75 -14.27 -21.34 3.22
N MET A 76 -15.29 -21.01 2.48
CA MET A 76 -16.20 -19.92 2.75
C MET A 76 -17.62 -20.46 2.77
N ASN A 77 -18.46 -19.93 3.67
CA ASN A 77 -19.84 -20.40 3.87
C ASN A 77 -20.88 -19.53 3.12
N TRP A 78 -20.41 -18.67 2.24
CA TRP A 78 -21.23 -17.76 1.44
C TRP A 78 -20.96 -17.99 -0.04
N LYS A 79 -21.97 -17.78 -0.89
CA LYS A 79 -21.87 -17.88 -2.34
C LYS A 79 -21.67 -16.48 -2.92
N PRO A 80 -20.49 -16.14 -3.45
CA PRO A 80 -20.26 -14.87 -4.13
C PRO A 80 -20.75 -14.94 -5.58
N ASP A 81 -20.96 -13.77 -6.20
CA ASP A 81 -21.10 -13.64 -7.65
C ASP A 81 -19.73 -13.44 -8.32
N VAL A 82 -18.79 -12.83 -7.61
CA VAL A 82 -17.40 -12.63 -8.03
C VAL A 82 -16.45 -12.74 -6.83
N VAL A 83 -15.25 -13.24 -7.05
CA VAL A 83 -14.20 -13.28 -6.04
C VAL A 83 -13.07 -12.31 -6.44
N ILE A 84 -12.80 -11.31 -5.61
CA ILE A 84 -11.68 -10.37 -5.80
C ILE A 84 -10.58 -10.72 -4.79
N CYS A 85 -9.39 -11.03 -5.28
CA CYS A 85 -8.26 -11.43 -4.44
C CYS A 85 -7.16 -10.38 -4.48
N HIS A 86 -6.92 -9.74 -3.33
CA HIS A 86 -5.78 -8.85 -3.14
C HIS A 86 -4.55 -9.67 -2.75
N THR A 87 -3.50 -9.59 -3.54
CA THR A 87 -2.27 -10.39 -3.52
C THR A 87 -2.42 -11.80 -4.11
N LEU A 88 -1.35 -12.28 -4.74
CA LEU A 88 -1.37 -13.61 -5.36
C LEU A 88 -0.94 -14.69 -4.37
N TRP A 89 0.15 -14.44 -3.63
CA TRP A 89 0.70 -15.44 -2.74
C TRP A 89 0.29 -15.25 -1.27
N PRO A 90 -0.24 -16.29 -0.65
CA PRO A 90 -0.82 -17.52 -1.21
C PRO A 90 -2.35 -17.41 -1.38
N ALA A 91 -2.94 -16.23 -1.14
CA ALA A 91 -4.39 -16.03 -1.07
C ALA A 91 -5.13 -16.38 -2.37
N ALA A 92 -4.50 -16.18 -3.52
CA ALA A 92 -5.12 -16.47 -4.81
C ALA A 92 -5.46 -17.96 -5.01
N PHE A 93 -4.74 -18.87 -4.35
CA PHE A 93 -5.10 -20.30 -4.38
C PHE A 93 -6.41 -20.59 -3.66
N ALA A 94 -6.71 -19.86 -2.58
CA ALA A 94 -8.01 -19.90 -1.92
C ALA A 94 -9.09 -19.28 -2.84
N ALA A 95 -8.82 -18.10 -3.40
CA ALA A 95 -9.75 -17.40 -4.28
C ALA A 95 -10.15 -18.26 -5.49
N LYS A 96 -9.17 -18.84 -6.21
CA LYS A 96 -9.40 -19.73 -7.32
C LYS A 96 -10.24 -20.97 -6.91
N SER A 97 -9.93 -21.57 -5.77
CA SER A 97 -10.66 -22.73 -5.26
C SER A 97 -12.12 -22.41 -4.93
N ILE A 98 -12.36 -21.26 -4.30
CA ILE A 98 -13.70 -20.76 -3.97
C ILE A 98 -14.47 -20.43 -5.26
N ALA A 99 -13.88 -19.69 -6.19
CA ALA A 99 -14.48 -19.33 -7.46
C ALA A 99 -14.88 -20.58 -8.28
N LYS A 100 -13.97 -21.56 -8.37
CA LYS A 100 -14.26 -22.85 -9.02
C LYS A 100 -15.41 -23.58 -8.36
N LYS A 101 -15.44 -23.64 -7.02
CA LYS A 101 -16.52 -24.32 -6.27
C LYS A 101 -17.90 -23.71 -6.56
N HIS A 102 -17.97 -22.42 -6.71
CA HIS A 102 -19.22 -21.69 -6.91
C HIS A 102 -19.53 -21.36 -8.39
N SER A 103 -18.62 -21.76 -9.30
CA SER A 103 -18.71 -21.47 -10.74
C SER A 103 -18.87 -19.98 -11.05
N VAL A 104 -18.05 -19.16 -10.39
CA VAL A 104 -18.04 -17.69 -10.53
C VAL A 104 -16.67 -17.20 -11.00
N PRO A 105 -16.59 -16.02 -11.63
CA PRO A 105 -15.32 -15.40 -12.01
C PRO A 105 -14.50 -15.00 -10.78
N TRP A 106 -13.17 -14.91 -10.95
CA TRP A 106 -12.30 -14.32 -9.96
C TRP A 106 -11.28 -13.37 -10.59
N ILE A 107 -10.99 -12.30 -9.86
CA ILE A 107 -10.11 -11.21 -10.24
C ILE A 107 -8.90 -11.21 -9.31
N ALA A 108 -7.71 -11.09 -9.88
CA ALA A 108 -6.47 -10.90 -9.13
C ALA A 108 -6.11 -9.42 -9.07
N VAL A 109 -5.78 -8.90 -7.88
CA VAL A 109 -5.29 -7.53 -7.66
C VAL A 109 -3.89 -7.58 -7.06
N VAL A 110 -2.92 -7.02 -7.77
CA VAL A 110 -1.50 -7.05 -7.40
C VAL A 110 -1.04 -5.69 -6.89
N HIS A 111 -0.48 -5.68 -5.68
CA HIS A 111 -0.01 -4.49 -4.97
C HIS A 111 1.53 -4.34 -4.92
N GLY A 112 2.27 -5.10 -5.71
CA GLY A 112 3.72 -5.02 -5.84
C GLY A 112 4.46 -6.25 -5.37
N TYR A 113 4.35 -6.65 -4.10
CA TYR A 113 5.14 -7.75 -3.53
C TYR A 113 5.18 -9.01 -4.40
N ASP A 114 4.06 -9.40 -4.97
CA ASP A 114 3.96 -10.61 -5.79
C ASP A 114 4.83 -10.53 -7.05
N PHE A 115 4.88 -9.35 -7.70
CA PHE A 115 5.65 -9.16 -8.93
C PHE A 115 7.07 -8.69 -8.70
N ASP A 116 7.31 -7.89 -7.66
CA ASP A 116 8.64 -7.33 -7.37
C ASP A 116 9.53 -8.31 -6.62
N VAL A 117 8.94 -9.19 -5.81
CA VAL A 117 9.69 -10.11 -4.95
C VAL A 117 9.41 -11.57 -5.29
N ALA A 118 8.16 -11.98 -5.26
CA ALA A 118 7.83 -13.40 -5.34
C ALA A 118 8.01 -14.02 -6.73
N LEU A 119 8.05 -13.22 -7.80
CA LEU A 119 8.47 -13.67 -9.14
C LEU A 119 9.98 -13.91 -9.26
N ASN A 120 10.78 -13.43 -8.31
CA ASN A 120 12.24 -13.59 -8.32
C ASN A 120 12.72 -14.72 -7.42
N ASP A 121 11.83 -15.59 -6.95
CA ASP A 121 12.18 -16.72 -6.10
C ASP A 121 11.49 -18.02 -6.56
N HIS A 122 11.63 -19.07 -5.74
CA HIS A 122 11.09 -20.40 -6.01
C HIS A 122 9.56 -20.48 -6.13
N ARG A 123 8.83 -19.38 -5.90
CA ARG A 123 7.37 -19.24 -6.08
C ARG A 123 6.98 -18.78 -7.48
N ALA A 124 7.93 -18.25 -8.28
CA ALA A 124 7.68 -17.58 -9.55
C ALA A 124 6.68 -18.31 -10.46
N LYS A 125 7.00 -19.56 -10.80
CA LYS A 125 6.14 -20.38 -11.69
C LYS A 125 4.68 -20.46 -11.20
N ARG A 126 4.49 -20.59 -9.87
CA ARG A 126 3.14 -20.69 -9.30
C ARG A 126 2.40 -19.37 -9.32
N ILE A 127 3.11 -18.28 -9.12
CA ILE A 127 2.54 -16.93 -9.18
C ILE A 127 2.10 -16.59 -10.61
N GLU A 128 2.91 -16.95 -11.61
CA GLU A 128 2.53 -16.80 -13.00
C GLU A 128 1.30 -17.63 -13.36
N GLU A 129 1.31 -18.94 -13.03
CA GLU A 129 0.19 -19.85 -13.30
C GLU A 129 -1.11 -19.41 -12.63
N ILE A 130 -1.02 -18.91 -11.38
CA ILE A 130 -2.22 -18.45 -10.67
C ILE A 130 -2.72 -17.12 -11.23
N ALA A 131 -1.85 -16.17 -11.56
CA ALA A 131 -2.21 -14.91 -12.16
C ALA A 131 -2.93 -15.10 -13.51
N LEU A 132 -2.39 -15.97 -14.37
CA LEU A 132 -3.01 -16.31 -15.66
C LEU A 132 -4.36 -17.03 -15.54
N SER A 133 -4.69 -17.58 -14.38
CA SER A 133 -5.97 -18.26 -14.16
C SER A 133 -7.10 -17.33 -13.71
N ALA A 134 -6.81 -16.07 -13.42
CA ALA A 134 -7.82 -15.04 -13.16
C ALA A 134 -8.48 -14.57 -14.45
N VAL A 135 -9.78 -14.26 -14.42
CA VAL A 135 -10.47 -13.69 -15.60
C VAL A 135 -10.01 -12.26 -15.87
N ARG A 136 -9.54 -11.56 -14.84
CA ARG A 136 -8.91 -10.25 -14.93
C ARG A 136 -7.72 -10.19 -13.97
N LEU A 137 -6.63 -9.59 -14.44
CA LEU A 137 -5.46 -9.26 -13.65
C LEU A 137 -5.39 -7.74 -13.51
N VAL A 138 -5.60 -7.23 -12.33
CA VAL A 138 -5.53 -5.81 -12.00
C VAL A 138 -4.21 -5.52 -11.31
N VAL A 139 -3.51 -4.48 -11.75
CA VAL A 139 -2.31 -3.95 -11.10
C VAL A 139 -2.57 -2.52 -10.63
N VAL A 140 -2.01 -2.15 -9.48
CA VAL A 140 -2.30 -0.85 -8.86
C VAL A 140 -1.43 0.29 -9.36
N SER A 141 -0.46 0.01 -10.23
CA SER A 141 0.37 1.03 -10.89
C SER A 141 0.91 0.52 -12.22
N ASN A 142 1.29 1.45 -13.09
CA ASN A 142 1.87 1.12 -14.39
C ASN A 142 3.22 0.42 -14.27
N SER A 143 3.98 0.68 -13.22
CA SER A 143 5.26 -0.03 -12.95
C SER A 143 5.09 -1.54 -12.80
N LEU A 144 3.90 -2.00 -12.40
CA LEU A 144 3.56 -3.43 -12.26
C LEU A 144 2.93 -4.03 -13.52
N LYS A 145 2.70 -3.25 -14.57
CA LYS A 145 1.97 -3.67 -15.76
C LYS A 145 2.61 -4.89 -16.42
N ARG A 146 1.79 -5.85 -16.76
CA ARG A 146 2.14 -7.08 -17.49
C ARG A 146 1.18 -7.26 -18.66
N LEU A 147 1.54 -8.15 -19.59
CA LEU A 147 0.64 -8.52 -20.69
C LEU A 147 -0.71 -8.97 -20.11
N ASN A 148 -1.79 -8.47 -20.69
CA ASN A 148 -3.18 -8.75 -20.26
C ASN A 148 -3.55 -8.23 -18.85
N SER A 149 -2.77 -7.32 -18.24
CA SER A 149 -3.17 -6.65 -17.01
C SER A 149 -3.87 -5.31 -17.29
N ILE A 150 -4.79 -4.95 -16.39
CA ILE A 150 -5.49 -3.66 -16.37
C ILE A 150 -4.90 -2.86 -15.20
N THR A 151 -4.56 -1.60 -15.41
CA THR A 151 -4.12 -0.73 -14.31
C THR A 151 -5.34 -0.03 -13.71
N ILE A 152 -5.65 -0.32 -12.45
CA ILE A 152 -6.62 0.41 -11.63
C ILE A 152 -5.90 0.79 -10.33
N PRO A 153 -5.53 2.05 -10.13
CA PRO A 153 -4.81 2.47 -8.94
C PRO A 153 -5.68 2.38 -7.69
N CYS A 154 -5.04 2.35 -6.53
CA CYS A 154 -5.76 2.56 -5.28
C CYS A 154 -6.20 4.03 -5.20
N HIS A 155 -7.46 4.27 -4.85
CA HIS A 155 -7.93 5.64 -4.61
C HIS A 155 -7.31 6.20 -3.31
N VAL A 156 -7.16 7.52 -3.29
CA VAL A 156 -6.75 8.24 -2.09
C VAL A 156 -8.00 8.47 -1.23
N ASN A 157 -7.98 7.88 -0.05
CA ASN A 157 -9.11 7.95 0.89
C ASN A 157 -8.68 8.72 2.13
N VAL A 158 -8.71 10.05 2.04
CA VAL A 158 -8.50 10.98 3.15
C VAL A 158 -9.81 11.72 3.39
N ASP A 159 -10.29 11.73 4.64
CA ASP A 159 -11.52 12.42 4.97
C ASP A 159 -11.39 13.93 4.74
N LYS A 160 -12.46 14.57 4.27
CA LYS A 160 -12.46 15.98 3.82
C LYS A 160 -11.96 16.97 4.87
N GLU A 161 -12.10 16.68 6.14
CA GLU A 161 -11.62 17.55 7.23
C GLU A 161 -10.09 17.68 7.27
N TRP A 162 -9.36 16.68 6.76
CA TRP A 162 -7.88 16.69 6.61
C TRP A 162 -7.39 17.22 5.26
N HIS A 163 -8.29 17.57 4.32
CA HIS A 163 -7.89 18.21 3.07
C HIS A 163 -7.42 19.64 3.35
N LYS A 164 -6.18 19.93 3.08
CA LYS A 164 -5.60 21.27 3.27
C LYS A 164 -4.82 21.71 2.03
N PRO A 165 -4.81 23.00 1.74
CA PRO A 165 -3.92 23.54 0.73
C PRO A 165 -2.47 23.25 1.11
N MET A 166 -1.61 23.11 0.11
CA MET A 166 -0.18 22.95 0.32
C MET A 166 0.36 24.10 1.17
N LYS A 167 1.15 23.76 2.19
CA LYS A 167 1.70 24.75 3.11
C LYS A 167 2.67 25.67 2.37
N PRO A 168 2.46 26.99 2.38
CA PRO A 168 3.51 27.91 1.98
C PRO A 168 4.61 27.86 3.01
N SER A 169 5.84 27.87 2.57
CA SER A 169 6.97 27.90 3.48
C SER A 169 7.53 29.30 3.64
N ASN A 170 7.73 29.71 4.90
CA ASN A 170 8.42 30.95 5.27
C ASN A 170 9.56 30.66 6.28
N LYS A 171 10.06 29.40 6.35
CA LYS A 171 10.98 28.98 7.40
C LYS A 171 12.44 29.36 7.16
N LEU A 172 12.85 29.60 5.91
CA LEU A 172 14.26 29.89 5.60
C LEU A 172 14.82 31.17 6.20
N PHE A 173 13.98 32.15 6.48
CA PHE A 173 14.43 33.40 7.09
C PHE A 173 14.95 33.25 8.53
N ARG A 174 14.64 32.13 9.19
CA ARG A 174 15.22 31.75 10.47
C ARG A 174 15.43 30.25 10.45
N LYS A 175 16.65 29.77 10.31
CA LYS A 175 16.97 28.32 10.48
C LYS A 175 16.38 27.83 11.78
N SER A 176 15.15 27.38 11.71
CA SER A 176 14.32 26.94 12.82
C SER A 176 14.21 25.41 12.78
N LYS A 177 13.35 24.85 13.57
CA LYS A 177 13.08 23.42 13.58
C LYS A 177 12.39 22.96 12.28
N ILE A 178 12.83 21.83 11.73
CA ILE A 178 12.16 21.07 10.68
C ILE A 178 11.59 19.79 11.28
N ASP A 179 10.31 19.55 11.08
CA ASP A 179 9.65 18.30 11.45
C ASP A 179 9.45 17.44 10.19
N ILE A 180 10.30 16.43 10.02
CA ILE A 180 10.26 15.47 8.91
C ILE A 180 9.35 14.31 9.30
N LEU A 181 8.36 14.00 8.46
CA LEU A 181 7.59 12.77 8.57
C LEU A 181 8.25 11.68 7.73
N PHE A 182 8.65 10.58 8.36
CA PHE A 182 8.95 9.32 7.69
C PHE A 182 7.70 8.45 7.71
N PRO A 183 6.93 8.36 6.60
CA PRO A 183 5.57 7.82 6.62
C PRO A 183 5.54 6.28 6.56
N ALA A 184 6.41 5.62 7.33
CA ALA A 184 6.52 4.16 7.36
C ALA A 184 7.01 3.64 8.72
N ASP A 185 6.91 2.30 8.90
CA ASP A 185 7.55 1.61 10.02
C ASP A 185 9.07 1.50 9.74
N PRO A 186 9.92 2.08 10.60
CA PRO A 186 11.37 2.10 10.40
C PRO A 186 12.03 0.71 10.40
N ARG A 187 11.34 -0.32 10.87
CA ARG A 187 11.82 -1.71 10.88
C ARG A 187 11.69 -2.41 9.52
N ARG A 188 11.02 -1.79 8.57
CA ARG A 188 10.85 -2.32 7.21
C ARG A 188 12.07 -1.93 6.35
N PRO A 189 12.94 -2.90 5.97
CA PRO A 189 14.19 -2.59 5.28
C PRO A 189 13.96 -1.85 3.95
N GLU A 190 12.90 -2.24 3.21
CA GLU A 190 12.57 -1.63 1.92
C GLU A 190 12.16 -0.15 2.02
N LYS A 191 11.86 0.35 3.23
CA LYS A 191 11.55 1.76 3.46
C LYS A 191 12.79 2.63 3.69
N ASN A 192 13.95 2.00 3.89
CA ASN A 192 15.26 2.63 3.98
C ASN A 192 15.32 3.81 4.98
N HIS A 193 14.90 3.55 6.22
CA HIS A 193 14.90 4.55 7.30
C HIS A 193 16.32 5.12 7.56
N ILE A 194 17.37 4.34 7.29
CA ILE A 194 18.76 4.80 7.46
C ILE A 194 19.06 6.00 6.56
N LEU A 195 18.57 6.01 5.32
CA LEU A 195 18.75 7.17 4.44
C LEU A 195 18.01 8.39 4.99
N CYS A 196 16.81 8.23 5.53
CA CYS A 196 16.08 9.32 6.18
C CYS A 196 16.85 9.93 7.36
N LEU A 197 17.45 9.09 8.21
CA LEU A 197 18.27 9.57 9.34
C LEU A 197 19.48 10.36 8.85
N ARG A 198 20.19 9.87 7.83
CA ARG A 198 21.36 10.56 7.25
C ARG A 198 20.99 11.92 6.61
N VAL A 199 19.82 12.01 6.00
CA VAL A 199 19.29 13.29 5.48
C VAL A 199 19.04 14.25 6.64
N GLY A 200 18.50 13.78 7.76
CA GLY A 200 18.33 14.57 8.98
C GLY A 200 19.67 15.09 9.52
N GLU A 201 20.69 14.22 9.62
CA GLU A 201 22.04 14.58 10.04
C GLU A 201 22.66 15.65 9.12
N GLU A 202 22.51 15.51 7.79
CA GLU A 202 22.99 16.50 6.82
C GLU A 202 22.31 17.87 7.04
N LEU A 203 20.99 17.90 7.24
CA LEU A 203 20.27 19.14 7.53
C LEU A 203 20.74 19.78 8.87
N GLU A 204 21.07 18.98 9.87
CA GLU A 204 21.66 19.48 11.12
C GLU A 204 23.03 20.12 10.90
N THR A 205 23.88 19.54 10.03
CA THR A 205 25.17 20.17 9.67
C THR A 205 24.97 21.51 8.96
N ARG A 206 23.84 21.70 8.27
CA ARG A 206 23.46 22.98 7.63
C ARG A 206 22.83 23.98 8.62
N GLY A 207 22.70 23.59 9.90
CA GLY A 207 22.22 24.46 10.99
C GLY A 207 20.73 24.40 11.28
N TRP A 208 20.01 23.40 10.75
CA TRP A 208 18.62 23.12 11.13
C TRP A 208 18.56 22.34 12.45
N LYS A 209 17.44 22.49 13.18
CA LYS A 209 17.06 21.55 14.24
C LYS A 209 16.08 20.55 13.63
N VAL A 210 16.43 19.27 13.56
CA VAL A 210 15.61 18.27 12.88
C VAL A 210 14.87 17.38 13.87
N GLY A 211 13.55 17.25 13.66
CA GLY A 211 12.72 16.24 14.31
C GLY A 211 12.25 15.22 13.25
N ILE A 212 12.40 13.92 13.53
CA ILE A 212 11.91 12.88 12.65
C ILE A 212 10.80 12.10 13.35
N THR A 213 9.61 12.11 12.75
CA THR A 213 8.47 11.33 13.20
C THR A 213 8.28 10.12 12.29
N THR A 214 8.10 8.93 12.87
CA THR A 214 7.85 7.69 12.13
C THR A 214 6.43 7.19 12.35
N LEU A 215 5.85 6.47 11.35
CA LEU A 215 4.53 5.88 11.46
C LEU A 215 4.63 4.37 11.70
N LYS A 216 4.05 3.90 12.79
CA LYS A 216 4.02 2.48 13.14
C LYS A 216 2.68 2.11 13.75
N LYS A 217 1.87 1.34 13.03
CA LYS A 217 0.58 0.79 13.52
C LYS A 217 -0.31 1.85 14.20
N GLN A 218 -0.45 3.00 13.58
CA GLN A 218 -1.29 4.09 14.10
C GLN A 218 -2.67 4.07 13.44
N PRO A 219 -3.73 4.55 14.13
CA PRO A 219 -5.01 4.84 13.52
C PRO A 219 -4.85 5.81 12.35
N ARG A 220 -5.71 5.71 11.37
CA ARG A 220 -5.62 6.48 10.12
C ARG A 220 -5.71 7.99 10.36
N THR A 221 -6.64 8.42 11.20
CA THR A 221 -6.76 9.82 11.60
C THR A 221 -5.47 10.37 12.21
N MET A 222 -4.80 9.60 13.06
CA MET A 222 -3.51 9.99 13.63
C MET A 222 -2.40 10.08 12.56
N VAL A 223 -2.46 9.27 11.51
CA VAL A 223 -1.54 9.37 10.36
C VAL A 223 -1.73 10.72 9.67
N TRP A 224 -2.98 11.09 9.39
CA TRP A 224 -3.30 12.38 8.75
C TRP A 224 -2.95 13.58 9.65
N ASP A 225 -3.18 13.50 10.95
CA ASP A 225 -2.73 14.52 11.92
C ASP A 225 -1.20 14.70 11.87
N ARG A 226 -0.44 13.60 11.72
CA ARG A 226 1.02 13.67 11.57
C ARG A 226 1.44 14.30 10.24
N MET A 227 0.72 14.00 9.16
CA MET A 227 0.93 14.65 7.86
C MET A 227 0.64 16.15 7.94
N LEU A 228 -0.47 16.54 8.59
CA LEU A 228 -0.80 17.95 8.82
C LEU A 228 0.26 18.68 9.67
N ALA A 229 0.84 18.03 10.66
CA ALA A 229 1.80 18.64 11.56
C ALA A 229 3.21 18.75 10.97
N ALA A 230 3.61 17.82 10.09
CA ALA A 230 4.95 17.78 9.51
C ALA A 230 5.20 18.93 8.53
N ASP A 231 6.46 19.32 8.39
CA ASP A 231 6.90 20.31 7.40
C ASP A 231 7.13 19.68 6.03
N VAL A 232 7.57 18.42 6.03
CA VAL A 232 7.82 17.63 4.82
C VAL A 232 7.65 16.14 5.13
N SER A 233 7.10 15.40 4.18
CA SER A 233 7.07 13.94 4.18
C SER A 233 8.21 13.41 3.31
N LEU A 234 9.12 12.64 3.89
CA LEU A 234 10.31 12.11 3.20
C LEU A 234 10.17 10.62 2.91
N ILE A 235 10.14 10.26 1.63
CA ILE A 235 10.03 8.88 1.15
C ILE A 235 11.37 8.43 0.59
N THR A 236 12.04 7.55 1.33
CA THR A 236 13.37 7.01 0.99
C THR A 236 13.32 5.55 0.56
N SER A 237 12.13 5.04 0.25
CA SER A 237 11.91 3.62 -0.06
C SER A 237 12.73 3.16 -1.26
N SER A 238 13.30 1.96 -1.17
CA SER A 238 13.96 1.30 -2.31
C SER A 238 12.98 0.53 -3.20
N ARG A 239 11.73 0.36 -2.74
CA ARG A 239 10.66 -0.33 -3.47
C ARG A 239 9.29 0.16 -3.02
N GLU A 240 8.51 0.59 -4.00
CA GLU A 240 7.09 0.92 -3.91
C GLU A 240 6.41 0.53 -5.22
N SER A 241 5.09 0.45 -5.22
CA SER A 241 4.30 0.30 -6.46
C SER A 241 3.60 1.60 -6.82
N GLY A 242 2.83 2.12 -5.88
CA GLY A 242 2.15 3.41 -5.96
C GLY A 242 1.92 3.87 -4.52
N PRO A 243 2.85 4.64 -3.93
CA PRO A 243 2.84 4.94 -2.50
C PRO A 243 1.69 5.87 -2.13
N LEU A 244 0.61 5.31 -1.60
CA LEU A 244 -0.56 6.06 -1.12
C LEU A 244 -0.17 7.12 -0.09
N VAL A 245 0.79 6.83 0.77
CA VAL A 245 1.26 7.79 1.81
C VAL A 245 1.80 9.09 1.23
N ALA A 246 2.37 9.07 0.00
CA ALA A 246 2.76 10.28 -0.69
C ALA A 246 1.53 11.10 -1.12
N LYS A 247 0.57 10.42 -1.73
CA LYS A 247 -0.67 11.02 -2.21
C LYS A 247 -1.51 11.56 -1.03
N GLU A 248 -1.62 10.80 0.07
CA GLU A 248 -2.26 11.23 1.31
C GLU A 248 -1.57 12.47 1.91
N SER A 249 -0.23 12.50 1.92
CA SER A 249 0.53 13.67 2.39
C SER A 249 0.19 14.92 1.59
N ILE A 250 0.14 14.82 0.27
CA ILE A 250 -0.24 15.94 -0.62
C ILE A 250 -1.66 16.43 -0.30
N VAL A 251 -2.63 15.52 -0.14
CA VAL A 251 -4.02 15.89 0.22
C VAL A 251 -4.08 16.60 1.58
N CYS A 252 -3.25 16.18 2.53
CA CYS A 252 -3.12 16.84 3.83
C CYS A 252 -2.31 18.17 3.76
N GLY A 253 -1.90 18.62 2.58
CA GLY A 253 -1.11 19.85 2.42
C GLY A 253 0.34 19.72 2.92
N CYS A 254 0.86 18.53 3.10
CA CYS A 254 2.24 18.26 3.49
C CYS A 254 3.10 18.05 2.23
N PRO A 255 4.12 18.89 1.99
CA PRO A 255 5.06 18.69 0.89
C PRO A 255 5.74 17.33 0.96
N VAL A 256 6.03 16.73 -0.21
CA VAL A 256 6.67 15.43 -0.32
C VAL A 256 8.01 15.56 -1.04
N VAL A 257 9.06 15.02 -0.42
CA VAL A 257 10.34 14.74 -1.07
C VAL A 257 10.51 13.22 -1.15
N ALA A 258 10.78 12.71 -2.34
CA ALA A 258 10.84 11.27 -2.57
C ALA A 258 11.97 10.86 -3.51
N VAL A 259 12.51 9.67 -3.29
CA VAL A 259 13.32 8.99 -4.29
C VAL A 259 12.44 8.50 -5.45
N ASP A 260 13.06 8.27 -6.62
CA ASP A 260 12.35 7.69 -7.77
C ASP A 260 12.00 6.23 -7.49
N VAL A 261 10.73 5.99 -7.16
CA VAL A 261 10.22 4.67 -6.80
C VAL A 261 8.73 4.52 -7.14
N GLY A 262 8.33 3.37 -7.65
CA GLY A 262 6.95 3.08 -8.02
C GLY A 262 6.47 3.93 -9.20
N ASP A 263 5.37 4.64 -9.01
CA ASP A 263 4.76 5.56 -9.98
C ASP A 263 5.07 7.04 -9.70
N MET A 264 6.00 7.33 -8.79
CA MET A 264 6.21 8.68 -8.28
C MET A 264 6.63 9.66 -9.37
N SER A 265 7.56 9.29 -10.24
CA SER A 265 8.05 10.13 -11.36
C SER A 265 7.01 10.40 -12.45
N GLU A 266 5.89 9.66 -12.45
CA GLU A 266 4.78 9.90 -13.40
C GLU A 266 3.96 11.18 -13.04
N TRP A 267 4.03 11.65 -11.78
CA TRP A 267 3.14 12.71 -11.30
C TRP A 267 3.77 13.74 -10.36
N MET A 268 5.02 13.55 -9.94
CA MET A 268 5.77 14.52 -9.15
C MET A 268 7.27 14.46 -9.44
N GLU A 269 7.98 15.48 -9.02
CA GLU A 269 9.43 15.52 -9.06
C GLU A 269 10.02 14.54 -8.04
N VAL A 270 11.01 13.76 -8.46
CA VAL A 270 11.71 12.75 -7.66
C VAL A 270 13.22 12.98 -7.71
N TYR A 271 13.94 12.46 -6.72
CA TYR A 271 15.35 12.72 -6.51
C TYR A 271 16.15 11.42 -6.42
N PRO A 272 17.46 11.44 -6.73
CA PRO A 272 18.32 10.30 -6.50
C PRO A 272 18.39 9.96 -5.00
N PRO A 273 18.64 8.68 -4.62
CA PRO A 273 18.71 8.24 -3.22
C PRO A 273 20.03 8.69 -2.56
N GLU A 274 20.33 9.97 -2.68
CA GLU A 274 21.55 10.61 -2.19
C GLU A 274 21.21 11.64 -1.10
N VAL A 275 21.97 11.60 0.00
CA VAL A 275 21.75 12.41 1.18
C VAL A 275 21.66 13.90 0.85
N LYS A 276 22.62 14.42 0.07
CA LYS A 276 22.67 15.84 -0.29
C LYS A 276 21.52 16.26 -1.18
N ALA A 277 21.21 15.45 -2.21
CA ALA A 277 20.12 15.75 -3.13
C ALA A 277 18.76 15.82 -2.41
N LEU A 278 18.52 14.90 -1.47
CA LEU A 278 17.30 14.89 -0.67
C LEU A 278 17.26 16.06 0.34
N ALA A 279 18.39 16.43 0.93
CA ALA A 279 18.48 17.60 1.81
C ALA A 279 18.24 18.91 1.04
N ASP A 280 18.83 19.06 -0.15
CA ASP A 280 18.62 20.22 -1.03
C ASP A 280 17.14 20.32 -1.43
N ALA A 281 16.52 19.19 -1.78
CA ALA A 281 15.10 19.12 -2.11
C ALA A 281 14.20 19.51 -0.93
N ILE A 282 14.54 19.12 0.30
CA ILE A 282 13.79 19.53 1.50
C ILE A 282 13.89 21.04 1.69
N GLU A 283 15.09 21.62 1.61
CA GLU A 283 15.28 23.06 1.74
C GLU A 283 14.50 23.82 0.64
N ASP A 284 14.53 23.33 -0.61
CA ASP A 284 13.72 23.92 -1.70
C ASP A 284 12.23 23.86 -1.40
N ARG A 285 11.69 22.74 -0.92
CA ARG A 285 10.28 22.62 -0.55
C ARG A 285 9.89 23.53 0.61
N LEU A 286 10.81 23.77 1.54
CA LEU A 286 10.60 24.70 2.64
C LEU A 286 10.66 26.16 2.17
N GLU A 287 11.37 26.48 1.11
CA GLU A 287 11.50 27.84 0.54
C GLU A 287 10.37 28.13 -0.44
N ASN A 288 10.20 27.27 -1.42
CA ASN A 288 9.36 27.52 -2.59
C ASN A 288 7.99 26.82 -2.49
N GLY A 289 7.80 25.95 -1.50
CA GLY A 289 6.62 25.07 -1.43
C GLY A 289 6.68 23.97 -2.48
N GLN A 290 5.54 23.37 -2.78
CA GLN A 290 5.40 22.35 -3.80
C GLN A 290 4.16 22.61 -4.65
N ASN A 291 4.34 22.64 -5.95
CA ASN A 291 3.23 22.66 -6.90
C ASN A 291 3.08 21.26 -7.51
N VAL A 292 2.12 20.50 -7.00
CA VAL A 292 1.84 19.14 -7.47
C VAL A 292 0.35 18.91 -7.49
N THR A 293 -0.14 18.28 -8.55
CA THR A 293 -1.53 17.86 -8.69
C THR A 293 -1.58 16.35 -8.63
N LEU A 294 -2.48 15.81 -7.80
CA LEU A 294 -2.69 14.37 -7.75
C LEU A 294 -3.21 13.87 -9.11
N PRO A 295 -2.78 12.67 -9.53
CA PRO A 295 -3.33 12.05 -10.73
C PRO A 295 -4.84 11.83 -10.58
N GLN A 296 -5.64 12.31 -11.54
CA GLN A 296 -7.10 12.14 -11.55
C GLN A 296 -7.54 10.69 -11.45
N ASN A 297 -6.75 9.77 -12.01
CA ASN A 297 -7.03 8.33 -11.94
C ASN A 297 -6.95 7.74 -10.53
N CYS A 298 -6.45 8.49 -9.53
CA CYS A 298 -6.44 8.11 -8.11
C CYS A 298 -7.61 8.70 -7.32
N GLU A 299 -8.46 9.52 -7.94
CA GLU A 299 -9.65 10.06 -7.31
C GLU A 299 -10.71 8.98 -7.11
N PHE A 300 -11.53 9.11 -6.07
CA PHE A 300 -12.53 8.11 -5.72
C PHE A 300 -13.49 7.82 -6.88
N GLU A 301 -14.01 8.85 -7.53
CA GLU A 301 -14.96 8.76 -8.63
C GLU A 301 -14.36 8.04 -9.85
N SER A 302 -13.10 8.34 -10.18
CA SER A 302 -12.39 7.70 -11.27
C SER A 302 -12.15 6.22 -11.02
N VAL A 303 -11.67 5.87 -9.82
CA VAL A 303 -11.42 4.48 -9.44
C VAL A 303 -12.73 3.69 -9.35
N SER A 304 -13.78 4.30 -8.80
CA SER A 304 -15.12 3.70 -8.71
C SER A 304 -15.68 3.36 -10.08
N SER A 305 -15.60 4.31 -11.03
CA SER A 305 -16.05 4.10 -12.41
C SER A 305 -15.30 2.96 -13.11
N GLN A 306 -13.98 2.88 -12.93
CA GLN A 306 -13.16 1.82 -13.50
C GLN A 306 -13.54 0.44 -12.93
N TRP A 307 -13.79 0.35 -11.62
CA TRP A 307 -14.25 -0.90 -10.99
C TRP A 307 -15.65 -1.29 -11.45
N SER A 308 -16.60 -0.35 -11.50
CA SER A 308 -17.96 -0.63 -12.02
C SER A 308 -17.92 -1.17 -13.44
N SER A 309 -17.25 -0.46 -14.35
CA SER A 309 -17.14 -0.89 -15.76
C SER A 309 -16.49 -2.27 -15.91
N MET A 310 -15.47 -2.56 -15.10
CA MET A 310 -14.81 -3.86 -15.14
C MET A 310 -15.72 -4.96 -14.60
N LEU A 311 -16.46 -4.73 -13.50
CA LEU A 311 -17.37 -5.73 -12.93
C LEU A 311 -18.56 -6.00 -13.84
N GLU A 312 -19.10 -4.98 -14.51
CA GLU A 312 -20.17 -5.11 -15.50
C GLU A 312 -19.74 -5.92 -16.76
N SER A 313 -18.44 -5.96 -17.03
CA SER A 313 -17.86 -6.69 -18.17
C SER A 313 -17.56 -8.18 -17.90
N LEU A 314 -17.87 -8.69 -16.71
CA LEU A 314 -17.65 -10.09 -16.31
C LEU A 314 -18.81 -10.99 -16.72
#